data_3aebf35985d92f1ed53ce111cfb0a251
#
_entry.id   3aebf35985d92f1ed53ce111cfb0a251
#
_cell.length_a   1.000
_cell.length_b   1.000
_cell.length_c   1.000
_cell.angle_alpha   90.00
_cell.angle_beta   90.00
_cell.angle_gamma   90.00
#
_symmetry.space_group_name_H-M   'P 1'
#
loop_
_entity.id
_entity.type
_entity.pdbx_description
1 polymer ?
#
loop_
_entity_poly.entity_id
_entity_poly.type
_entity_poly.pdbx_seq_one_letter_code
_entity_poly.pdbx_strand_id
1 'polypeptide(L)'
;MTNENLSVYDRICRTRKSGRATASDYINATVTDFVELHGDRCFADDHAIVGGIGRLNGKPVTVIGIEKGRDLNERLLRNFGCVLPEGYRKALRLIKQAEKFHRPVICFVDTQGANCGKGAEERGQGQAIANNLYELTDVKTPIISVMIGEGGSGGA
;
A
#
# COMPACT_ATOMS: atom_id res chain seq x y z
N MET A 1 28.82 -5.41 -1.85
CA MET A 1 29.02 -3.98 -1.50
C MET A 1 28.11 -3.71 -0.31
N THR A 2 28.68 -3.53 0.85
CA THR A 2 27.97 -3.25 2.10
C THR A 2 27.33 -1.85 2.05
N ASN A 3 26.13 -1.72 2.59
CA ASN A 3 25.30 -0.50 2.55
C ASN A 3 25.85 0.69 3.38
N GLU A 4 27.03 0.59 3.93
CA GLU A 4 27.52 1.48 5.00
C GLU A 4 28.01 2.87 4.55
N ASN A 5 28.18 3.12 3.24
CA ASN A 5 28.75 4.38 2.73
C ASN A 5 27.89 5.12 1.70
N LEU A 6 26.58 4.86 1.66
CA LEU A 6 25.70 5.58 0.74
C LEU A 6 25.16 6.88 1.35
N SER A 7 25.23 7.98 0.59
CA SER A 7 24.55 9.20 0.96
C SER A 7 23.02 8.96 1.06
N VAL A 8 22.32 9.82 1.78
CA VAL A 8 20.85 9.78 1.86
C VAL A 8 20.22 9.86 0.47
N TYR A 9 20.77 10.71 -0.40
CA TYR A 9 20.32 10.85 -1.78
C TYR A 9 20.47 9.52 -2.57
N ASP A 10 21.61 8.85 -2.46
CA ASP A 10 21.83 7.57 -3.15
C ASP A 10 20.87 6.48 -2.66
N ARG A 11 20.53 6.49 -1.37
CA ARG A 11 19.51 5.58 -0.82
C ARG A 11 18.15 5.83 -1.45
N ILE A 12 17.71 7.09 -1.55
CA ILE A 12 16.46 7.45 -2.22
C ILE A 12 16.49 7.04 -3.70
N CYS A 13 17.58 7.34 -4.40
CA CYS A 13 17.75 6.92 -5.80
C CYS A 13 17.64 5.41 -5.98
N ARG A 14 18.17 4.63 -5.04
CA ARG A 14 18.02 3.16 -5.07
C ARG A 14 16.58 2.70 -4.95
N THR A 15 15.77 3.34 -4.10
CA THR A 15 14.36 2.96 -3.94
C THR A 15 13.53 3.23 -5.20
N ARG A 16 14.01 4.12 -6.09
CA ARG A 16 13.35 4.52 -7.34
C ARG A 16 13.81 3.78 -8.58
N LYS A 17 14.85 2.94 -8.47
CA LYS A 17 15.34 2.15 -9.61
C LYS A 17 14.30 1.14 -10.07
N SER A 18 14.29 0.89 -11.39
CA SER A 18 13.56 -0.25 -11.97
C SER A 18 14.20 -1.58 -11.56
N GLY A 19 13.46 -2.67 -11.65
CA GLY A 19 13.95 -4.02 -11.37
C GLY A 19 14.04 -4.36 -9.88
N ARG A 20 13.57 -3.51 -8.97
CA ARG A 20 13.38 -3.86 -7.57
C ARG A 20 12.11 -4.69 -7.40
N ALA A 21 12.10 -5.53 -6.36
CA ALA A 21 10.88 -6.19 -5.93
C ALA A 21 9.81 -5.15 -5.52
N THR A 22 8.59 -5.35 -5.97
CA THR A 22 7.42 -4.53 -5.68
C THR A 22 6.56 -5.18 -4.60
N ALA A 23 5.50 -4.52 -4.14
CA ALA A 23 4.56 -5.09 -3.19
C ALA A 23 3.97 -6.41 -3.69
N SER A 24 3.62 -6.48 -4.97
CA SER A 24 3.10 -7.72 -5.60
C SER A 24 4.13 -8.86 -5.57
N ASP A 25 5.41 -8.58 -5.72
CA ASP A 25 6.46 -9.61 -5.63
C ASP A 25 6.55 -10.18 -4.21
N TYR A 26 6.50 -9.32 -3.19
CA TYR A 26 6.48 -9.77 -1.79
C TYR A 26 5.22 -10.57 -1.45
N ILE A 27 4.05 -10.12 -1.91
CA ILE A 27 2.78 -10.85 -1.72
C ILE A 27 2.89 -12.25 -2.35
N ASN A 28 3.30 -12.33 -3.61
CA ASN A 28 3.41 -13.61 -4.33
C ASN A 28 4.45 -14.55 -3.72
N ALA A 29 5.52 -14.03 -3.12
CA ALA A 29 6.57 -14.82 -2.50
C ALA A 29 6.21 -15.34 -1.10
N THR A 30 5.31 -14.65 -0.38
CA THR A 30 5.07 -14.92 1.05
C THR A 30 3.67 -15.38 1.38
N VAL A 31 2.69 -15.07 0.52
CA VAL A 31 1.26 -15.33 0.77
C VAL A 31 0.72 -16.36 -0.21
N THR A 32 0.14 -17.44 0.30
CA THR A 32 -0.57 -18.44 -0.51
C THR A 32 -2.06 -18.15 -0.55
N ASP A 33 -2.77 -18.71 -1.54
CA ASP A 33 -4.23 -18.58 -1.72
C ASP A 33 -4.69 -17.11 -1.73
N PHE A 34 -3.88 -16.21 -2.30
CA PHE A 34 -4.19 -14.79 -2.31
C PHE A 34 -5.36 -14.49 -3.26
N VAL A 35 -6.39 -13.86 -2.69
CA VAL A 35 -7.55 -13.34 -3.42
C VAL A 35 -7.55 -11.83 -3.32
N GLU A 36 -7.29 -11.15 -4.43
CA GLU A 36 -7.31 -9.69 -4.48
C GLU A 36 -8.75 -9.17 -4.42
N LEU A 37 -8.97 -8.11 -3.65
CA LEU A 37 -10.25 -7.45 -3.47
C LEU A 37 -10.17 -6.00 -3.98
N HIS A 38 -11.11 -5.63 -4.82
CA HIS A 38 -11.11 -4.37 -5.55
C HIS A 38 -12.13 -3.37 -5.05
N GLY A 39 -11.89 -2.09 -5.34
CA GLY A 39 -12.81 -0.97 -5.17
C GLY A 39 -12.98 -0.49 -3.74
N ASP A 40 -13.30 0.80 -3.62
CA ASP A 40 -13.51 1.48 -2.34
C ASP A 40 -14.97 1.43 -1.84
N ARG A 41 -15.90 0.94 -2.64
CA ARG A 41 -17.36 0.94 -2.39
C ARG A 41 -17.99 2.35 -2.36
N CYS A 42 -17.28 3.34 -2.92
CA CYS A 42 -17.73 4.72 -2.94
C CYS A 42 -17.63 5.31 -4.35
N PHE A 43 -16.47 5.24 -4.99
CA PHE A 43 -16.23 5.87 -6.29
C PHE A 43 -15.59 4.90 -7.30
N ALA A 44 -14.41 4.33 -7.00
CA ALA A 44 -13.68 3.51 -7.96
C ALA A 44 -12.71 2.53 -7.26
N ASP A 45 -11.92 1.83 -8.06
CA ASP A 45 -10.71 1.15 -7.61
C ASP A 45 -9.47 2.02 -7.83
N ASP A 46 -8.44 1.82 -7.02
CA ASP A 46 -7.11 2.40 -7.22
C ASP A 46 -6.09 1.28 -7.41
N HIS A 47 -5.47 1.24 -8.57
CA HIS A 47 -4.46 0.26 -8.91
C HIS A 47 -3.14 0.44 -8.15
N ALA A 48 -2.93 1.59 -7.49
CA ALA A 48 -1.78 1.79 -6.61
C ALA A 48 -1.89 0.97 -5.31
N ILE A 49 -3.09 0.49 -4.94
CA ILE A 49 -3.29 -0.40 -3.80
C ILE A 49 -3.65 -1.80 -4.29
N VAL A 50 -2.76 -2.74 -4.04
CA VAL A 50 -3.04 -4.18 -4.13
C VAL A 50 -3.43 -4.66 -2.74
N GLY A 51 -4.63 -5.17 -2.57
CA GLY A 51 -5.09 -5.60 -1.27
C GLY A 51 -6.03 -6.79 -1.33
N GLY A 52 -5.93 -7.68 -0.36
CA GLY A 52 -6.74 -8.89 -0.37
C GLY A 52 -6.54 -9.78 0.85
N ILE A 53 -7.00 -11.00 0.73
CA ILE A 53 -6.95 -12.03 1.77
C ILE A 53 -6.11 -13.19 1.25
N GLY A 54 -5.29 -13.77 2.12
CA GLY A 54 -4.51 -14.96 1.80
C GLY A 54 -4.05 -15.66 3.06
N ARG A 55 -3.02 -16.51 2.93
CA ARG A 55 -2.43 -17.23 4.04
C ARG A 55 -0.92 -16.98 4.14
N LEU A 56 -0.45 -16.63 5.31
CA LEU A 56 0.97 -16.58 5.65
C LEU A 56 1.28 -17.74 6.58
N ASN A 57 2.13 -18.69 6.14
CA ASN A 57 2.43 -19.91 6.89
C ASN A 57 1.15 -20.64 7.37
N GLY A 58 0.16 -20.75 6.48
CA GLY A 58 -1.13 -21.39 6.76
C GLY A 58 -2.14 -20.57 7.56
N LYS A 59 -1.75 -19.44 8.16
CA LYS A 59 -2.63 -18.56 8.94
C LYS A 59 -3.31 -17.53 8.03
N PRO A 60 -4.63 -17.29 8.17
CA PRO A 60 -5.33 -16.30 7.37
C PRO A 60 -4.85 -14.88 7.73
N VAL A 61 -4.55 -14.09 6.73
CA VAL A 61 -4.10 -12.70 6.86
C VAL A 61 -4.81 -11.82 5.84
N THR A 62 -4.93 -10.54 6.14
CA THR A 62 -5.23 -9.50 5.17
C THR A 62 -3.92 -8.83 4.77
N VAL A 63 -3.70 -8.64 3.47
CA VAL A 63 -2.47 -8.02 2.97
C VAL A 63 -2.84 -6.80 2.15
N ILE A 64 -2.09 -5.73 2.34
CA ILE A 64 -2.24 -4.47 1.61
C ILE A 64 -0.85 -4.03 1.16
N GLY A 65 -0.69 -3.75 -0.12
CA GLY A 65 0.57 -3.30 -0.68
C GLY A 65 0.39 -2.01 -1.47
N ILE A 66 1.28 -1.05 -1.25
CA ILE A 66 1.41 0.09 -2.17
C ILE A 66 2.29 -0.36 -3.32
N GLU A 67 1.70 -0.43 -4.52
CA GLU A 67 2.33 -0.96 -5.72
C GLU A 67 2.78 0.16 -6.65
N LYS A 68 4.08 0.21 -6.93
CA LYS A 68 4.66 1.21 -7.85
C LYS A 68 4.65 0.79 -9.32
N GLY A 69 4.59 -0.51 -9.59
CA GLY A 69 4.80 -1.08 -10.91
C GLY A 69 6.27 -1.27 -11.28
N ARG A 70 6.53 -2.23 -12.15
CA ARG A 70 7.87 -2.69 -12.56
C ARG A 70 8.45 -1.89 -13.72
N ASP A 71 7.62 -1.62 -14.72
CA ASP A 71 7.97 -0.85 -15.92
C ASP A 71 7.18 0.46 -16.00
N LEU A 72 7.41 1.24 -17.06
CA LEU A 72 6.77 2.54 -17.21
C LEU A 72 5.25 2.44 -17.33
N ASN A 73 4.73 1.44 -18.06
CA ASN A 73 3.30 1.28 -18.28
C ASN A 73 2.59 0.91 -16.98
N GLU A 74 3.14 -0.05 -16.24
CA GLU A 74 2.62 -0.40 -14.91
C GLU A 74 2.70 0.78 -13.95
N ARG A 75 3.81 1.53 -13.96
CA ARG A 75 3.97 2.72 -13.10
C ARG A 75 2.95 3.81 -13.40
N LEU A 76 2.65 4.06 -14.66
CA LEU A 76 1.59 5.00 -15.05
C LEU A 76 0.22 4.52 -14.56
N LEU A 77 -0.11 3.24 -14.76
CA LEU A 77 -1.36 2.65 -14.29
C LEU A 77 -1.51 2.74 -12.76
N ARG A 78 -0.41 2.61 -12.03
CA ARG A 78 -0.37 2.59 -10.56
C ARG A 78 0.03 3.95 -9.95
N ASN A 79 -0.05 5.02 -10.72
CA ASN A 79 0.31 6.38 -10.29
C ASN A 79 1.67 6.44 -9.58
N PHE A 80 2.65 5.63 -10.00
CA PHE A 80 3.98 5.52 -9.35
C PHE A 80 3.92 5.21 -7.84
N GLY A 81 2.86 4.54 -7.38
CA GLY A 81 2.60 4.30 -5.96
C GLY A 81 2.06 5.52 -5.20
N CYS A 82 1.67 6.58 -5.92
CA CYS A 82 1.00 7.73 -5.32
C CYS A 82 -0.51 7.45 -5.23
N VAL A 83 -0.94 7.02 -4.07
CA VAL A 83 -2.30 6.51 -3.81
C VAL A 83 -3.35 7.61 -3.96
N LEU A 84 -4.44 7.29 -4.62
CA LEU A 84 -5.64 8.11 -4.77
C LEU A 84 -6.57 7.97 -3.55
N PRO A 85 -7.58 8.86 -3.37
CA PRO A 85 -8.54 8.74 -2.27
C PRO A 85 -9.23 7.38 -2.21
N GLU A 86 -9.50 6.78 -3.38
CA GLU A 86 -10.10 5.45 -3.53
C GLU A 86 -9.21 4.37 -2.93
N GLY A 87 -7.90 4.48 -3.08
CA GLY A 87 -6.94 3.54 -2.51
C GLY A 87 -6.91 3.57 -0.99
N TYR A 88 -6.95 4.76 -0.39
CA TYR A 88 -7.03 4.91 1.07
C TYR A 88 -8.34 4.35 1.63
N ARG A 89 -9.48 4.63 0.99
CA ARG A 89 -10.77 4.07 1.40
C ARG A 89 -10.83 2.55 1.22
N LYS A 90 -10.25 2.01 0.13
CA LYS A 90 -10.09 0.57 -0.10
C LYS A 90 -9.26 -0.07 1.02
N ALA A 91 -8.11 0.51 1.36
CA ALA A 91 -7.24 0.02 2.42
C ALA A 91 -7.98 -0.02 3.77
N LEU A 92 -8.63 1.08 4.16
CA LEU A 92 -9.41 1.15 5.40
C LEU A 92 -10.52 0.09 5.43
N ARG A 93 -11.25 -0.07 4.33
CA ARG A 93 -12.30 -1.10 4.21
C ARG A 93 -11.75 -2.51 4.46
N LEU A 94 -10.58 -2.82 3.90
CA LEU A 94 -9.94 -4.13 4.09
C LEU A 94 -9.45 -4.32 5.53
N ILE A 95 -8.94 -3.27 6.17
CA ILE A 95 -8.53 -3.30 7.58
C ILE A 95 -9.72 -3.52 8.50
N LYS A 96 -10.82 -2.80 8.29
CA LYS A 96 -12.06 -3.01 9.06
C LYS A 96 -12.66 -4.41 8.87
N GLN A 97 -12.55 -4.95 7.65
CA GLN A 97 -12.92 -6.34 7.39
C GLN A 97 -11.98 -7.32 8.12
N ALA A 98 -10.68 -7.04 8.14
CA ALA A 98 -9.71 -7.86 8.86
C ALA A 98 -10.02 -7.89 10.36
N GLU A 99 -10.31 -6.74 10.96
CA GLU A 99 -10.72 -6.61 12.35
C GLU A 99 -11.96 -7.45 12.65
N LYS A 100 -13.03 -7.31 11.84
CA LYS A 100 -14.27 -8.07 11.99
C LYS A 100 -14.05 -9.59 12.00
N PHE A 101 -13.09 -10.08 11.23
CA PHE A 101 -12.80 -11.51 11.11
C PHE A 101 -11.52 -11.93 11.86
N HIS A 102 -10.99 -11.08 12.71
CA HIS A 102 -9.81 -11.33 13.56
C HIS A 102 -8.57 -11.79 12.78
N ARG A 103 -8.36 -11.21 11.57
CA ARG A 103 -7.17 -11.45 10.77
C ARG A 103 -6.14 -10.35 11.02
N PRO A 104 -4.87 -10.68 11.28
CA PRO A 104 -3.81 -9.68 11.25
C PRO A 104 -3.67 -9.07 9.85
N VAL A 105 -3.22 -7.81 9.81
CA VAL A 105 -2.98 -7.07 8.57
C VAL A 105 -1.49 -6.91 8.36
N ILE A 106 -1.03 -7.14 7.12
CA ILE A 106 0.35 -6.90 6.70
C ILE A 106 0.31 -5.83 5.61
N CYS A 107 1.03 -4.73 5.83
CA CYS A 107 1.15 -3.63 4.89
C CYS A 107 2.56 -3.58 4.30
N PHE A 108 2.69 -3.69 2.98
CA PHE A 108 3.94 -3.42 2.25
C PHE A 108 3.94 -1.99 1.77
N VAL A 109 4.87 -1.17 2.26
CA VAL A 109 4.88 0.28 2.04
C VAL A 109 6.03 0.66 1.11
N ASP A 110 5.67 1.26 -0.05
CA ASP A 110 6.62 1.88 -0.97
C ASP A 110 5.93 3.02 -1.73
N THR A 111 6.02 4.22 -1.21
CA THR A 111 5.46 5.42 -1.82
C THR A 111 6.29 6.66 -1.53
N GLN A 112 6.40 7.54 -2.51
CA GLN A 112 6.96 8.88 -2.32
C GLN A 112 5.96 9.85 -1.67
N GLY A 113 4.66 9.50 -1.62
CA GLY A 113 3.59 10.29 -1.03
C GLY A 113 2.24 10.05 -1.69
N ALA A 114 1.21 10.66 -1.14
CA ALA A 114 -0.14 10.64 -1.70
C ALA A 114 -0.21 11.37 -3.05
N ASN A 115 -1.17 11.00 -3.88
CA ASN A 115 -1.41 11.73 -5.13
C ASN A 115 -1.87 13.17 -4.84
N CYS A 116 -1.19 14.16 -5.45
CA CYS A 116 -1.45 15.59 -5.27
C CYS A 116 -2.18 16.21 -6.47
N GLY A 117 -2.71 15.40 -7.37
CA GLY A 117 -3.43 15.89 -8.54
C GLY A 117 -4.79 16.48 -8.18
N LYS A 118 -5.25 17.45 -9.00
CA LYS A 118 -6.55 18.12 -8.83
C LYS A 118 -7.70 17.14 -8.63
N GLY A 119 -7.78 16.08 -9.44
CA GLY A 119 -8.83 15.07 -9.33
C GLY A 119 -8.80 14.29 -8.00
N ALA A 120 -7.62 14.08 -7.39
CA ALA A 120 -7.52 13.48 -6.08
C ALA A 120 -8.05 14.43 -4.99
N GLU A 121 -7.69 15.71 -5.07
CA GLU A 121 -8.19 16.73 -4.13
C GLU A 121 -9.71 16.91 -4.23
N GLU A 122 -10.27 16.97 -5.43
CA GLU A 122 -11.72 17.06 -5.66
C GLU A 122 -12.50 15.88 -5.10
N ARG A 123 -11.88 14.69 -4.97
CA ARG A 123 -12.48 13.49 -4.38
C ARG A 123 -12.11 13.26 -2.91
N GLY A 124 -11.53 14.28 -2.26
CA GLY A 124 -11.29 14.30 -0.83
C GLY A 124 -10.03 13.55 -0.39
N GLN A 125 -8.88 13.78 -1.05
CA GLN A 125 -7.61 13.15 -0.71
C GLN A 125 -7.23 13.34 0.75
N GLY A 126 -7.21 14.60 1.22
CA GLY A 126 -6.89 14.91 2.61
C GLY A 126 -7.85 14.23 3.60
N GLN A 127 -9.15 14.23 3.28
CA GLN A 127 -10.17 13.60 4.12
C GLN A 127 -10.00 12.06 4.17
N ALA A 128 -9.68 11.43 3.04
CA ALA A 128 -9.48 9.98 3.00
C ALA A 128 -8.27 9.56 3.86
N ILE A 129 -7.17 10.34 3.83
CA ILE A 129 -6.00 10.11 4.67
C ILE A 129 -6.34 10.35 6.14
N ALA A 130 -6.98 11.48 6.47
CA ALA A 130 -7.36 11.81 7.84
C ALA A 130 -8.28 10.75 8.46
N ASN A 131 -9.25 10.24 7.70
CA ASN A 131 -10.13 9.17 8.14
C ASN A 131 -9.36 7.87 8.44
N ASN A 132 -8.37 7.52 7.59
CA ASN A 132 -7.50 6.37 7.89
C ASN A 132 -6.76 6.57 9.21
N LEU A 133 -6.11 7.72 9.41
CA LEU A 133 -5.37 8.00 10.65
C LEU A 133 -6.27 7.90 11.88
N TYR A 134 -7.48 8.46 11.81
CA TYR A 134 -8.44 8.42 12.90
C TYR A 134 -8.93 7.00 13.20
N GLU A 135 -9.41 6.31 12.18
CA GLU A 135 -10.01 4.97 12.32
C GLU A 135 -8.98 3.90 12.73
N LEU A 136 -7.73 4.03 12.26
CA LEU A 136 -6.65 3.09 12.61
C LEU A 136 -6.26 3.14 14.09
N THR A 137 -6.52 4.25 14.79
CA THR A 137 -6.23 4.35 16.23
C THR A 137 -7.09 3.41 17.07
N ASP A 138 -8.26 3.00 16.57
CA ASP A 138 -9.22 2.18 17.30
C ASP A 138 -9.30 0.72 16.81
N VAL A 139 -8.53 0.36 15.79
CA VAL A 139 -8.49 -1.01 15.25
C VAL A 139 -7.87 -1.97 16.27
N LYS A 140 -8.58 -3.08 16.54
CA LYS A 140 -8.19 -4.07 17.57
C LYS A 140 -7.39 -5.25 16.99
N THR A 141 -7.22 -5.36 15.67
CA THR A 141 -6.38 -6.40 15.07
C THR A 141 -4.94 -5.91 14.88
N PRO A 142 -3.92 -6.78 14.97
CA PRO A 142 -2.54 -6.37 14.71
C PRO A 142 -2.34 -5.89 13.27
N ILE A 143 -1.67 -4.75 13.11
CA ILE A 143 -1.25 -4.21 11.83
C ILE A 143 0.29 -4.14 11.82
N ILE A 144 0.92 -4.80 10.85
CA ILE A 144 2.36 -4.85 10.69
C ILE A 144 2.72 -4.13 9.39
N SER A 145 3.47 -3.03 9.50
CA SER A 145 3.96 -2.29 8.33
C SER A 145 5.39 -2.70 8.01
N VAL A 146 5.63 -3.09 6.77
CA VAL A 146 6.93 -3.49 6.23
C VAL A 146 7.35 -2.47 5.19
N MET A 147 8.36 -1.67 5.52
CA MET A 147 8.92 -0.69 4.59
C MET A 147 9.79 -1.41 3.56
N ILE A 148 9.31 -1.50 2.32
CA ILE A 148 10.04 -2.15 1.22
C ILE A 148 10.73 -1.16 0.29
N GLY A 149 10.49 0.14 0.48
CA GLY A 149 11.08 1.21 -0.31
C GLY A 149 10.99 2.56 0.40
N GLU A 150 10.29 3.51 -0.19
CA GLU A 150 10.05 4.82 0.41
C GLU A 150 8.80 4.80 1.30
N GLY A 151 8.78 5.65 2.33
CA GLY A 151 7.62 5.94 3.15
C GLY A 151 7.42 7.44 3.26
N GLY A 152 6.93 8.07 2.19
CA GLY A 152 6.78 9.51 2.09
C GLY A 152 5.43 10.02 2.58
N SER A 153 5.44 11.13 3.34
CA SER A 153 4.29 11.88 3.81
C SER A 153 3.23 11.07 4.58
N GLY A 154 2.08 11.66 4.88
CA GLY A 154 0.92 10.95 5.43
C GLY A 154 0.33 9.88 4.50
N GLY A 155 0.78 9.83 3.24
CA GLY A 155 0.36 8.81 2.28
C GLY A 155 0.93 7.42 2.53
N ALA A 156 2.00 7.31 3.30
CA ALA A 156 2.59 6.02 3.64
C ALA A 156 1.80 5.25 4.69
#